data_c01a5eff65823baec669d42dd362895a
#
_entry.id   c01a5eff65823baec669d42dd362895a
#
_cell.length_a   1.000
_cell.length_b   1.000
_cell.length_c   1.000
_cell.angle_alpha   90.00
_cell.angle_beta   90.00
_cell.angle_gamma   90.00
#
_symmetry.space_group_name_H-M   'P 1'
#
loop_
_entity.id
_entity.type
_entity.pdbx_description
1 polymer ?
#
loop_
_entity_poly.entity_id
_entity_poly.type
_entity_poly.pdbx_seq_one_letter_code
_entity_poly.pdbx_strand_id
1 'polypeptide(L)'
;VRINSLTPYINDNPEANIQSEKTDVYANATNKFLNKSIIPDVRGAFRLNASFKNFNLSTLFNYQLGGWAYDQAYATLMGNGYAGTNNFHVDIRNRWRQEGDVTDVPRQDAALQIQQNASSSRFLTRSDFIALNNVRLGYNVPKSLANKLGLDNADLYITGDNLWLASKRKGFNPSTSITGGTGIYTYNPLSTLVFGLNVKL
;
A
#
# COMPACT_ATOMS: atom_id res chain seq x y z
N VAL A 1 -19.04 -18.57 9.39
CA VAL A 1 -17.81 -17.90 9.82
C VAL A 1 -18.13 -17.16 11.09
N ARG A 2 -17.52 -17.58 12.16
CA ARG A 2 -17.65 -16.86 13.42
C ARG A 2 -16.74 -15.64 13.31
N ILE A 3 -17.35 -14.47 13.31
CA ILE A 3 -16.60 -13.25 13.52
C ILE A 3 -16.03 -13.40 14.93
N ASN A 4 -14.73 -13.59 15.04
CA ASN A 4 -14.11 -13.54 16.34
C ASN A 4 -14.30 -12.11 16.85
N SER A 5 -15.36 -11.90 17.64
CA SER A 5 -15.42 -10.74 18.44
C SER A 5 -14.29 -10.89 19.44
N LEU A 6 -13.18 -10.33 19.08
CA LEU A 6 -12.37 -9.53 19.90
C LEU A 6 -12.10 -10.03 21.29
N THR A 7 -10.88 -10.27 21.50
CA THR A 7 -10.29 -10.25 22.83
C THR A 7 -10.93 -9.12 23.61
N PRO A 8 -11.39 -9.38 24.81
CA PRO A 8 -12.08 -8.38 25.60
C PRO A 8 -11.28 -7.11 25.71
N TYR A 9 -11.98 -6.03 25.85
CA TYR A 9 -11.45 -4.78 26.33
C TYR A 9 -10.84 -5.07 27.71
N ILE A 10 -9.60 -5.49 27.73
CA ILE A 10 -8.76 -5.50 28.93
C ILE A 10 -8.34 -4.06 29.06
N ASN A 11 -9.24 -3.27 29.57
CA ASN A 11 -8.89 -2.02 30.18
C ASN A 11 -8.17 -2.36 31.49
N ASP A 12 -7.43 -1.42 32.04
CA ASP A 12 -6.74 -1.51 33.32
C ASP A 12 -7.62 -1.94 34.52
N ASN A 13 -8.70 -2.63 34.23
CA ASN A 13 -9.59 -3.22 35.21
C ASN A 13 -9.51 -4.76 35.13
N PRO A 14 -8.59 -5.37 35.90
CA PRO A 14 -8.38 -6.82 35.90
C PRO A 14 -9.58 -7.63 36.41
N GLU A 15 -10.61 -7.00 36.90
CA GLU A 15 -11.81 -7.66 37.38
C GLU A 15 -12.92 -7.79 36.33
N ALA A 16 -12.77 -7.17 35.16
CA ALA A 16 -13.72 -7.37 34.08
C ALA A 16 -13.51 -8.72 33.45
N ASN A 17 -14.10 -9.73 34.01
CA ASN A 17 -14.14 -11.09 33.46
C ASN A 17 -15.09 -11.13 32.26
N ILE A 18 -14.75 -10.37 31.21
CA ILE A 18 -15.53 -10.33 29.98
C ILE A 18 -15.16 -11.56 29.18
N GLN A 19 -15.99 -12.59 29.27
CA GLN A 19 -15.91 -13.72 28.35
C GLN A 19 -16.10 -13.17 26.93
N SER A 20 -15.12 -13.39 26.08
CA SER A 20 -15.20 -13.04 24.65
C SER A 20 -16.26 -13.91 24.00
N GLU A 21 -17.46 -13.40 23.88
CA GLU A 21 -18.53 -14.10 23.20
C GLU A 21 -18.31 -13.99 21.69
N LYS A 22 -18.29 -15.14 21.02
CA LYS A 22 -18.22 -15.19 19.56
C LYS A 22 -19.61 -14.92 19.02
N THR A 23 -19.74 -13.91 18.16
CA THR A 23 -20.99 -13.56 17.51
C THR A 23 -20.86 -13.58 15.99
N ASP A 24 -21.90 -13.90 15.29
CA ASP A 24 -22.06 -13.76 13.85
C ASP A 24 -22.84 -12.48 13.47
N VAL A 25 -23.33 -11.76 14.47
CA VAL A 25 -24.02 -10.48 14.30
C VAL A 25 -23.09 -9.33 14.66
N TYR A 26 -22.76 -8.51 13.68
CA TYR A 26 -21.81 -7.40 13.84
C TYR A 26 -22.23 -6.41 14.95
N ALA A 27 -23.52 -6.10 15.04
CA ALA A 27 -24.04 -5.18 16.06
C ALA A 27 -23.78 -5.65 17.52
N ASN A 28 -23.64 -6.97 17.70
CA ASN A 28 -23.34 -7.57 19.00
C ASN A 28 -21.83 -7.70 19.25
N ALA A 29 -21.00 -7.29 18.30
CA ALA A 29 -19.55 -7.34 18.44
C ALA A 29 -19.07 -6.21 19.37
N THR A 30 -18.14 -6.53 20.26
CA THR A 30 -17.55 -5.56 21.18
C THR A 30 -16.56 -4.65 20.46
N ASN A 31 -16.73 -3.34 20.60
CA ASN A 31 -15.75 -2.37 20.14
C ASN A 31 -14.46 -2.48 20.98
N LYS A 32 -13.33 -2.51 20.33
CA LYS A 32 -12.02 -2.64 20.97
C LYS A 32 -11.07 -1.54 20.55
N PHE A 33 -10.39 -0.95 21.52
CA PHE A 33 -9.21 -0.14 21.24
C PHE A 33 -8.05 -1.04 20.84
N LEU A 34 -7.49 -0.80 19.66
CA LEU A 34 -6.45 -1.66 19.08
C LEU A 34 -5.02 -1.20 19.45
N ASN A 35 -4.89 -0.04 20.13
CA ASN A 35 -3.60 0.60 20.40
C ASN A 35 -2.70 0.72 19.17
N LYS A 36 -3.32 1.01 18.03
CA LYS A 36 -2.66 1.14 16.74
C LYS A 36 -2.80 2.58 16.25
N SER A 37 -1.65 3.22 16.04
CA SER A 37 -1.59 4.57 15.48
C SER A 37 -1.70 4.52 13.96
N ILE A 38 -2.43 5.47 13.37
CA ILE A 38 -2.39 5.74 11.93
C ILE A 38 -1.15 6.55 11.54
N ILE A 39 -0.53 7.22 12.52
CA ILE A 39 0.67 8.03 12.30
C ILE A 39 1.86 7.08 12.25
N PRO A 40 2.71 7.16 11.23
CA PRO A 40 3.94 6.38 11.15
C PRO A 40 4.95 6.82 12.20
N ASP A 41 5.77 5.88 12.65
CA ASP A 41 6.85 6.15 13.61
C ASP A 41 7.99 6.92 12.94
N VAL A 42 8.28 6.58 11.69
CA VAL A 42 9.33 7.22 10.89
C VAL A 42 8.88 7.36 9.43
N ARG A 43 9.11 8.53 8.86
CA ARG A 43 8.95 8.79 7.43
C ARG A 43 10.10 9.62 6.92
N GLY A 44 10.61 9.28 5.73
CA GLY A 44 11.75 10.00 5.16
C GLY A 44 12.02 9.64 3.71
N ALA A 45 13.10 10.23 3.22
CA ALA A 45 13.62 9.96 1.89
C ALA A 45 15.14 9.94 1.94
N PHE A 46 15.75 9.17 1.04
CA PHE A 46 17.19 9.23 0.80
C PHE A 46 17.46 9.21 -0.70
N ARG A 47 18.54 9.90 -1.06
CA ARG A 47 19.01 9.99 -2.43
C ARG A 47 20.38 9.34 -2.56
N LEU A 48 20.56 8.55 -3.61
CA LEU A 48 21.86 8.04 -4.00
C LEU A 48 22.26 8.68 -5.32
N ASN A 49 23.48 9.19 -5.38
CA ASN A 49 24.07 9.73 -6.60
C ASN A 49 25.37 8.99 -6.88
N ALA A 50 25.57 8.63 -8.12
CA ALA A 50 26.79 8.01 -8.59
C ALA A 50 27.18 8.62 -9.94
N SER A 51 28.48 8.82 -10.14
CA SER A 51 29.02 9.30 -11.41
C SER A 51 30.17 8.42 -11.84
N PHE A 52 30.15 8.01 -13.09
CA PHE A 52 31.21 7.23 -13.67
C PHE A 52 31.49 7.70 -15.11
N LYS A 53 32.67 8.22 -15.34
CA LYS A 53 33.04 8.88 -16.61
C LYS A 53 32.01 9.96 -16.97
N ASN A 54 31.29 9.75 -18.06
CA ASN A 54 30.28 10.68 -18.56
C ASN A 54 28.85 10.34 -18.10
N PHE A 55 28.68 9.27 -17.34
CA PHE A 55 27.38 8.87 -16.84
C PHE A 55 27.12 9.39 -15.43
N ASN A 56 25.92 9.86 -15.19
CA ASN A 56 25.44 10.32 -13.89
C ASN A 56 24.13 9.60 -13.56
N LEU A 57 24.10 8.94 -12.44
CA LEU A 57 22.91 8.27 -11.91
C LEU A 57 22.46 8.98 -10.63
N SER A 58 21.19 9.31 -10.56
CA SER A 58 20.56 9.81 -9.34
C SER A 58 19.30 8.99 -9.07
N THR A 59 19.13 8.51 -7.84
CA THR A 59 17.94 7.77 -7.43
C THR A 59 17.37 8.37 -6.15
N LEU A 60 16.06 8.48 -6.06
CA LEU A 60 15.34 8.95 -4.88
C LEU A 60 14.41 7.85 -4.37
N PHE A 61 14.64 7.45 -3.13
CA PHE A 61 13.78 6.53 -2.41
C PHE A 61 13.00 7.25 -1.33
N ASN A 62 11.71 6.95 -1.22
CA ASN A 62 10.88 7.34 -0.10
C ASN A 62 10.55 6.10 0.73
N TYR A 63 10.48 6.27 2.04
CA TYR A 63 10.12 5.19 2.93
C TYR A 63 9.25 5.67 4.09
N GLN A 64 8.50 4.74 4.65
CA GLN A 64 7.71 4.91 5.84
C GLN A 64 7.75 3.62 6.65
N LEU A 65 7.91 3.75 7.95
CA LEU A 65 7.91 2.64 8.90
C LEU A 65 6.93 2.95 10.02
N GLY A 66 6.25 1.93 10.49
CA GLY A 66 5.19 2.08 11.48
C GLY A 66 3.88 2.56 10.86
N GLY A 67 2.90 2.82 11.74
CA GLY A 67 1.57 3.20 11.34
C GLY A 67 0.70 2.04 10.86
N TRP A 68 -0.59 2.26 10.92
CA TRP A 68 -1.62 1.33 10.46
C TRP A 68 -2.63 2.06 9.60
N ALA A 69 -3.15 1.37 8.62
CA ALA A 69 -4.13 1.91 7.71
C ALA A 69 -5.27 0.92 7.48
N TYR A 70 -6.45 1.44 7.29
CA TYR A 70 -7.59 0.64 6.86
C TYR A 70 -7.57 0.53 5.33
N ASP A 71 -7.48 -0.70 4.83
CA ASP A 71 -7.46 -0.97 3.42
C ASP A 71 -8.88 -1.09 2.86
N GLN A 72 -9.46 0.06 2.58
CA GLN A 72 -10.84 0.16 2.08
C GLN A 72 -11.01 -0.54 0.73
N ALA A 73 -10.03 -0.44 -0.15
CA ALA A 73 -10.09 -1.09 -1.47
C ALA A 73 -10.14 -2.60 -1.33
N TYR A 74 -9.30 -3.18 -0.48
CA TYR A 74 -9.33 -4.60 -0.20
C TYR A 74 -10.60 -5.03 0.51
N ALA A 75 -11.05 -4.28 1.51
CA ALA A 75 -12.32 -4.55 2.20
C ALA A 75 -13.49 -4.63 1.21
N THR A 76 -13.55 -3.67 0.30
CA THR A 76 -14.57 -3.63 -0.76
C THR A 76 -14.47 -4.84 -1.68
N LEU A 77 -13.28 -5.17 -2.16
CA LEU A 77 -13.07 -6.30 -3.07
C LEU A 77 -13.22 -7.68 -2.41
N MET A 78 -13.11 -7.75 -1.09
CA MET A 78 -13.32 -9.01 -0.35
C MET A 78 -14.78 -9.23 0.04
N GLY A 79 -15.61 -8.21 -0.04
CA GLY A 79 -16.92 -8.31 0.54
C GLY A 79 -18.07 -7.70 -0.21
N ASN A 80 -17.79 -6.91 -1.20
CA ASN A 80 -18.85 -6.22 -1.92
C ASN A 80 -19.29 -7.03 -3.12
N GLY A 81 -20.27 -7.78 -2.98
CA GLY A 81 -20.88 -8.16 -4.21
C GLY A 81 -21.83 -9.31 -4.07
N TYR A 82 -23.01 -9.07 -4.53
CA TYR A 82 -23.78 -10.11 -5.14
C TYR A 82 -22.94 -10.70 -6.27
N ALA A 83 -22.80 -12.01 -6.30
CA ALA A 83 -22.14 -12.68 -7.41
C ALA A 83 -22.70 -12.12 -8.74
N GLY A 84 -21.83 -11.63 -9.60
CA GLY A 84 -22.20 -11.09 -10.90
C GLY A 84 -22.23 -9.56 -11.04
N THR A 85 -22.08 -8.77 -9.96
CA THR A 85 -22.07 -7.30 -10.06
C THR A 85 -20.68 -6.69 -10.05
N ASN A 86 -19.74 -7.25 -9.27
CA ASN A 86 -18.39 -6.76 -9.14
C ASN A 86 -17.37 -7.92 -9.12
N ASN A 87 -16.15 -7.62 -9.53
CA ASN A 87 -15.05 -8.54 -9.37
C ASN A 87 -14.58 -8.58 -7.91
N PHE A 88 -14.20 -9.76 -7.45
CA PHE A 88 -13.60 -9.97 -6.14
C PHE A 88 -12.09 -9.97 -6.20
N HIS A 89 -11.46 -9.68 -5.07
CA HIS A 89 -10.04 -9.92 -4.90
C HIS A 89 -9.72 -11.41 -5.04
N VAL A 90 -8.54 -11.74 -5.57
CA VAL A 90 -8.13 -13.14 -5.79
C VAL A 90 -8.14 -13.98 -4.51
N ASP A 91 -7.88 -13.36 -3.36
CA ASP A 91 -7.86 -14.03 -2.05
C ASP A 91 -9.21 -14.62 -1.65
N ILE A 92 -10.31 -14.20 -2.29
CA ILE A 92 -11.62 -14.82 -2.08
C ILE A 92 -11.63 -16.31 -2.44
N ARG A 93 -10.67 -16.76 -3.25
CA ARG A 93 -10.50 -18.18 -3.58
C ARG A 93 -10.14 -19.03 -2.37
N ASN A 94 -9.50 -18.42 -1.37
CA ASN A 94 -9.10 -19.05 -0.10
C ASN A 94 -10.25 -19.10 0.92
N ARG A 95 -11.46 -18.73 0.52
CA ARG A 95 -12.61 -18.73 1.45
C ARG A 95 -12.90 -20.11 2.01
N TRP A 96 -13.43 -20.12 3.21
CA TRP A 96 -13.97 -21.32 3.82
C TRP A 96 -15.10 -21.90 2.96
N ARG A 97 -15.09 -23.19 2.68
CA ARG A 97 -16.05 -23.90 1.85
C ARG A 97 -16.74 -25.03 2.58
N GLN A 98 -16.01 -25.75 3.42
CA GLN A 98 -16.49 -26.93 4.11
C GLN A 98 -15.83 -27.09 5.47
N GLU A 99 -16.41 -27.95 6.29
CA GLU A 99 -15.84 -28.31 7.59
C GLU A 99 -14.44 -28.94 7.40
N GLY A 100 -13.52 -28.52 8.27
CA GLY A 100 -12.10 -28.87 8.17
C GLY A 100 -11.23 -27.82 7.47
N ASP A 101 -11.80 -26.89 6.71
CA ASP A 101 -11.02 -25.80 6.11
C ASP A 101 -10.46 -24.86 7.18
N VAL A 102 -9.17 -24.57 7.10
CA VAL A 102 -8.48 -23.58 7.95
C VAL A 102 -8.15 -22.34 7.13
N THR A 103 -8.90 -21.28 7.33
CA THR A 103 -8.75 -20.01 6.59
C THR A 103 -9.30 -18.85 7.41
N ASP A 104 -8.74 -17.65 7.18
CA ASP A 104 -9.20 -16.37 7.73
C ASP A 104 -10.25 -15.67 6.81
N VAL A 105 -10.48 -16.24 5.61
CA VAL A 105 -11.46 -15.73 4.67
C VAL A 105 -12.80 -16.45 4.88
N PRO A 106 -13.85 -15.73 5.27
CA PRO A 106 -15.15 -16.34 5.51
C PRO A 106 -15.78 -16.91 4.23
N ARG A 107 -16.73 -17.83 4.41
CA ARG A 107 -17.55 -18.27 3.30
C ARG A 107 -18.31 -17.10 2.70
N GLN A 108 -18.54 -17.15 1.40
CA GLN A 108 -19.47 -16.20 0.78
C GLN A 108 -20.91 -16.64 1.03
N ASP A 109 -21.66 -15.75 1.66
CA ASP A 109 -23.06 -15.94 1.97
C ASP A 109 -23.80 -14.62 1.77
N ALA A 110 -24.72 -14.58 0.82
CA ALA A 110 -25.44 -13.35 0.47
C ALA A 110 -26.23 -12.77 1.66
N ALA A 111 -26.72 -13.63 2.54
CA ALA A 111 -27.47 -13.21 3.73
C ALA A 111 -26.57 -12.60 4.82
N LEU A 112 -25.28 -12.96 4.85
CA LEU A 112 -24.34 -12.56 5.89
C LEU A 112 -23.31 -11.52 5.42
N GLN A 113 -23.41 -11.05 4.17
CA GLN A 113 -22.41 -10.12 3.59
C GLN A 113 -22.23 -8.84 4.40
N ILE A 114 -23.33 -8.24 4.86
CA ILE A 114 -23.27 -7.01 5.67
C ILE A 114 -22.50 -7.26 6.96
N GLN A 115 -22.67 -8.39 7.58
CA GLN A 115 -22.04 -8.78 8.82
C GLN A 115 -20.53 -9.05 8.62
N GLN A 116 -20.19 -9.75 7.55
CA GLN A 116 -18.82 -10.19 7.27
C GLN A 116 -17.91 -9.07 6.78
N ASN A 117 -18.49 -8.05 6.14
CA ASN A 117 -17.77 -6.96 5.48
C ASN A 117 -17.88 -5.63 6.23
N ALA A 118 -18.51 -5.63 7.37
CA ALA A 118 -18.53 -4.49 8.25
C ALA A 118 -17.11 -4.06 8.65
N SER A 119 -16.96 -2.78 8.95
CA SER A 119 -15.67 -2.19 9.35
C SER A 119 -15.10 -2.92 10.56
N SER A 120 -13.96 -3.55 10.38
CA SER A 120 -13.34 -4.37 11.41
C SER A 120 -11.81 -4.35 11.31
N SER A 121 -11.13 -4.83 12.33
CA SER A 121 -9.67 -4.97 12.35
C SER A 121 -9.13 -5.94 11.28
N ARG A 122 -9.99 -6.73 10.64
CA ARG A 122 -9.62 -7.65 9.57
C ARG A 122 -8.94 -6.95 8.40
N PHE A 123 -9.37 -5.73 8.08
CA PHE A 123 -8.86 -4.94 6.97
C PHE A 123 -7.85 -3.89 7.39
N LEU A 124 -7.43 -3.93 8.65
CA LEU A 124 -6.39 -3.08 9.17
C LEU A 124 -5.03 -3.70 8.83
N THR A 125 -4.18 -2.94 8.14
CA THR A 125 -2.85 -3.39 7.73
C THR A 125 -1.78 -2.37 8.10
N ARG A 126 -0.53 -2.81 8.15
CA ARG A 126 0.60 -1.89 8.35
C ARG A 126 0.80 -1.03 7.11
N SER A 127 1.11 0.25 7.35
CA SER A 127 1.35 1.23 6.29
C SER A 127 2.84 1.41 5.96
N ASP A 128 3.67 0.43 6.32
CA ASP A 128 5.08 0.41 5.94
C ASP A 128 5.24 0.34 4.42
N PHE A 129 6.16 1.12 3.89
CA PHE A 129 6.54 1.02 2.49
C PHE A 129 7.95 1.52 2.24
N ILE A 130 8.50 1.10 1.11
CA ILE A 130 9.64 1.73 0.44
C ILE A 130 9.30 1.87 -1.04
N ALA A 131 9.57 3.04 -1.61
CA ALA A 131 9.25 3.37 -2.99
C ALA A 131 10.45 3.97 -3.70
N LEU A 132 10.70 3.53 -4.93
CA LEU A 132 11.64 4.18 -5.86
C LEU A 132 10.86 5.25 -6.62
N ASN A 133 10.96 6.47 -6.11
CA ASN A 133 10.18 7.60 -6.59
C ASN A 133 10.73 8.20 -7.87
N ASN A 134 12.06 8.30 -7.96
CA ASN A 134 12.69 8.89 -9.13
C ASN A 134 14.03 8.22 -9.40
N VAL A 135 14.29 7.97 -10.66
CA VAL A 135 15.60 7.55 -11.18
C VAL A 135 15.93 8.44 -12.37
N ARG A 136 17.11 9.04 -12.36
CA ARG A 136 17.64 9.77 -13.51
C ARG A 136 18.99 9.19 -13.91
N LEU A 137 19.11 8.77 -15.15
CA LEU A 137 20.38 8.42 -15.78
C LEU A 137 20.69 9.49 -16.82
N GLY A 138 21.77 10.23 -16.62
CA GLY A 138 22.28 11.25 -17.53
C GLY A 138 23.59 10.81 -18.19
N TYR A 139 23.81 11.29 -19.40
CA TYR A 139 25.05 11.14 -20.13
C TYR A 139 25.53 12.48 -20.65
N ASN A 140 26.63 12.97 -20.11
CA ASN A 140 27.28 14.19 -20.58
C ASN A 140 28.08 13.89 -21.86
N VAL A 141 27.70 14.51 -22.95
CA VAL A 141 28.40 14.34 -24.22
C VAL A 141 29.83 14.91 -24.08
N PRO A 142 30.88 14.17 -24.46
CA PRO A 142 32.25 14.69 -24.41
C PRO A 142 32.40 16.02 -25.17
N LYS A 143 33.12 16.97 -24.60
CA LYS A 143 33.32 18.29 -25.21
C LYS A 143 33.83 18.22 -26.64
N SER A 144 34.74 17.27 -26.92
CA SER A 144 35.27 17.05 -28.26
C SER A 144 34.22 16.73 -29.31
N LEU A 145 33.12 16.11 -28.87
CA LEU A 145 31.98 15.77 -29.73
C LEU A 145 30.98 16.92 -29.81
N ALA A 146 30.67 17.55 -28.66
CA ALA A 146 29.77 18.68 -28.58
C ALA A 146 30.29 19.86 -29.45
N ASN A 147 31.56 20.18 -29.36
CA ASN A 147 32.20 21.27 -30.13
C ASN A 147 32.15 21.03 -31.66
N LYS A 148 32.21 19.76 -32.12
CA LYS A 148 32.04 19.43 -33.54
C LYS A 148 30.63 19.75 -34.05
N LEU A 149 29.64 19.77 -33.14
CA LEU A 149 28.26 20.12 -33.42
C LEU A 149 27.94 21.59 -33.17
N GLY A 150 28.95 22.40 -32.82
CA GLY A 150 28.78 23.83 -32.49
C GLY A 150 28.10 24.05 -31.13
N LEU A 151 28.20 23.10 -30.23
CA LEU A 151 27.62 23.17 -28.89
C LEU A 151 28.69 23.30 -27.83
N ASP A 152 28.49 24.19 -26.85
CA ASP A 152 29.34 24.31 -25.66
C ASP A 152 29.19 23.07 -24.74
N ASN A 153 27.97 22.57 -24.62
CA ASN A 153 27.66 21.39 -23.82
C ASN A 153 26.39 20.69 -24.33
N ALA A 154 26.32 19.38 -24.13
CA ALA A 154 25.12 18.59 -24.36
C ALA A 154 25.00 17.50 -23.30
N ASP A 155 23.80 17.33 -22.76
CA ASP A 155 23.45 16.32 -21.75
C ASP A 155 22.18 15.59 -22.20
N LEU A 156 22.29 14.28 -22.37
CA LEU A 156 21.19 13.38 -22.64
C LEU A 156 20.75 12.74 -21.35
N TYR A 157 19.47 12.61 -21.12
CA TYR A 157 19.00 11.92 -19.92
C TYR A 157 17.69 11.15 -20.13
N ILE A 158 17.53 10.13 -19.32
CA ILE A 158 16.27 9.44 -19.10
C ILE A 158 15.91 9.55 -17.63
N THR A 159 14.67 9.92 -17.36
CA THR A 159 14.12 9.98 -16.00
C THR A 159 12.90 9.08 -15.91
N GLY A 160 12.84 8.30 -14.85
CA GLY A 160 11.67 7.49 -14.52
C GLY A 160 11.11 7.89 -13.16
N ASP A 161 9.79 8.07 -13.09
CA ASP A 161 9.11 8.41 -11.86
C ASP A 161 8.16 7.29 -11.43
N ASN A 162 8.01 7.11 -10.11
CA ASN A 162 7.13 6.11 -9.50
C ASN A 162 7.32 4.69 -10.05
N LEU A 163 8.59 4.27 -10.21
CA LEU A 163 8.93 3.04 -10.91
C LEU A 163 8.62 1.78 -10.09
N TRP A 164 8.68 1.88 -8.76
CA TRP A 164 8.51 0.71 -7.91
C TRP A 164 8.05 1.09 -6.52
N LEU A 165 7.21 0.24 -5.93
CA LEU A 165 6.72 0.33 -4.57
C LEU A 165 6.68 -1.07 -3.96
N ALA A 166 7.25 -1.22 -2.77
CA ALA A 166 7.03 -2.35 -1.89
C ALA A 166 6.24 -1.93 -0.67
N SER A 167 5.14 -2.58 -0.42
CA SER A 167 4.29 -2.40 0.75
C SER A 167 3.86 -3.76 1.30
N LYS A 168 3.11 -3.77 2.39
CA LYS A 168 2.68 -5.00 3.07
C LYS A 168 1.90 -5.94 2.16
N ARG A 169 1.17 -5.40 1.18
CA ARG A 169 0.36 -6.18 0.25
C ARG A 169 0.41 -5.59 -1.16
N LYS A 170 0.47 -6.45 -2.18
CA LYS A 170 0.41 -6.02 -3.57
C LYS A 170 -0.90 -5.27 -3.85
N GLY A 171 -0.80 -4.11 -4.48
CA GLY A 171 -1.92 -3.22 -4.78
C GLY A 171 -2.28 -2.24 -3.65
N PHE A 172 -1.72 -2.40 -2.47
CA PHE A 172 -1.86 -1.43 -1.38
C PHE A 172 -0.77 -0.36 -1.48
N ASN A 173 -1.16 0.89 -1.67
CA ASN A 173 -0.23 2.02 -1.74
C ASN A 173 -0.51 3.03 -0.63
N PRO A 174 0.19 2.94 0.51
CA PRO A 174 0.01 3.87 1.62
C PRO A 174 0.70 5.22 1.38
N SER A 175 1.49 5.39 0.33
CA SER A 175 2.21 6.64 0.05
C SER A 175 1.30 7.78 -0.40
N THR A 176 0.09 7.47 -0.86
CA THR A 176 -0.90 8.45 -1.38
C THR A 176 -1.62 9.24 -0.29
N SER A 177 -1.53 8.81 0.96
CA SER A 177 -2.15 9.48 2.10
C SER A 177 -1.22 9.51 3.30
N ILE A 178 -1.21 10.60 4.03
CA ILE A 178 -0.43 10.70 5.28
C ILE A 178 -0.95 9.75 6.36
N THR A 179 -2.22 9.41 6.31
CA THR A 179 -2.86 8.44 7.20
C THR A 179 -2.81 7.03 6.66
N GLY A 180 -2.19 6.81 5.50
CA GLY A 180 -2.03 5.51 4.87
C GLY A 180 -3.34 4.88 4.36
N GLY A 181 -4.48 5.52 4.52
CA GLY A 181 -5.76 5.01 4.06
C GLY A 181 -5.83 4.96 2.52
N THR A 182 -6.40 3.89 1.98
CA THR A 182 -6.64 3.75 0.55
C THR A 182 -8.13 3.90 0.25
N GLY A 183 -8.47 4.90 -0.58
CA GLY A 183 -9.83 5.04 -1.11
C GLY A 183 -10.10 4.04 -2.24
N ILE A 184 -11.35 3.63 -2.41
CA ILE A 184 -11.77 2.73 -3.49
C ILE A 184 -11.70 3.38 -4.89
N TYR A 185 -11.66 4.71 -4.95
CA TYR A 185 -11.62 5.49 -6.19
C TYR A 185 -10.29 6.24 -6.36
N THR A 186 -9.25 5.86 -5.63
CA THR A 186 -7.95 6.52 -5.72
C THR A 186 -7.05 5.75 -6.68
N TYR A 187 -6.61 6.40 -7.74
CA TYR A 187 -5.61 5.86 -8.63
C TYR A 187 -4.22 6.01 -8.01
N ASN A 188 -3.40 4.97 -8.16
CA ASN A 188 -2.00 5.06 -7.82
C ASN A 188 -1.28 6.02 -8.79
N PRO A 189 -0.23 6.73 -8.33
CA PRO A 189 0.63 7.49 -9.21
C PRO A 189 1.13 6.61 -10.37
N LEU A 190 1.03 7.14 -11.57
CA LEU A 190 1.50 6.44 -12.77
C LEU A 190 3.03 6.40 -12.80
N SER A 191 3.58 5.31 -13.29
CA SER A 191 4.99 5.26 -13.66
C SER A 191 5.18 6.00 -14.98
N THR A 192 6.11 6.96 -15.01
CA THR A 192 6.41 7.75 -16.20
C THR A 192 7.86 7.60 -16.59
N LEU A 193 8.13 7.64 -17.89
CA LEU A 193 9.48 7.70 -18.45
C LEU A 193 9.60 8.94 -19.32
N VAL A 194 10.61 9.74 -19.07
CA VAL A 194 10.89 10.98 -19.78
C VAL A 194 12.29 10.91 -20.39
N PHE A 195 12.40 11.21 -21.65
CA PHE A 195 13.68 11.40 -22.34
C PHE A 195 13.90 12.89 -22.54
N GLY A 196 15.09 13.37 -22.23
CA GLY A 196 15.40 14.76 -22.36
C GLY A 196 16.81 15.01 -22.91
N LEU A 197 16.94 16.14 -23.55
CA LEU A 197 18.19 16.67 -24.08
C LEU A 197 18.34 18.11 -23.61
N ASN A 198 19.44 18.41 -22.94
CA ASN A 198 19.84 19.77 -22.63
C ASN A 198 21.03 20.14 -23.52
N VAL A 199 20.95 21.26 -24.23
CA VAL A 199 22.03 21.78 -25.05
C VAL A 199 22.36 23.23 -24.62
N LYS A 200 23.63 23.56 -24.65
CA LYS A 200 24.12 24.91 -24.48
C LYS A 200 24.93 25.27 -25.71
N LEU A 201 24.57 26.43 -26.30
CA LEU A 201 25.23 27.06 -27.43
C LEU A 201 26.28 28.01 -26.94
#